data_f045b5317b20cc11e7d56745b58d09e2
#
_entry.id   f045b5317b20cc11e7d56745b58d09e2
#
_cell.length_a   1.000
_cell.length_b   1.000
_cell.length_c   1.000
_cell.angle_alpha   90.00
_cell.angle_beta   90.00
_cell.angle_gamma   90.00
#
_symmetry.space_group_name_H-M   'P 1'
#
loop_
_entity.id
_entity.type
_entity.pdbx_description
1 polymer ?
#
loop_
_entity_poly.entity_id
_entity_poly.type
_entity_poly.pdbx_seq_one_letter_code
_entity_poly.pdbx_strand_id
1 'polypeptide(L)'
;YLFEKFVSKIFEKKGYFVELNREVEGQFVSHEIDVSAGKGKEMVMVECKYHRNPWLGCNIQTALYVYARFLDVQRLFNKAMLVTNTKFSTQVVKYSKGVGLGLMGWQCPGGDSLEFNIERFRLYPVTILYQLPQRIIDKCLENEIILLSDMASFSAEELSSLLGLSKGRAQEILQHANFLLS
;
A
#
# COMPACT_ATOMS: atom_id res chain seq x y z
N TYR A 1 6.71 5.68 -1.71
CA TYR A 1 7.04 5.45 -0.28
C TYR A 1 5.79 5.27 0.61
N LEU A 2 4.82 6.21 0.62
CA LEU A 2 3.61 6.09 1.46
C LEU A 2 2.70 4.95 1.03
N PHE A 3 2.54 4.75 -0.26
CA PHE A 3 1.74 3.66 -0.79
C PHE A 3 2.36 2.29 -0.51
N GLU A 4 3.69 2.19 -0.57
CA GLU A 4 4.46 1.00 -0.20
C GLU A 4 4.25 0.66 1.30
N LYS A 5 4.37 1.66 2.19
CA LYS A 5 4.04 1.50 3.62
C LYS A 5 2.59 1.05 3.83
N PHE A 6 1.65 1.59 3.08
CA PHE A 6 0.26 1.17 3.14
C PHE A 6 0.09 -0.29 2.70
N VAL A 7 0.69 -0.67 1.58
CA VAL A 7 0.66 -2.04 1.05
C VAL A 7 1.32 -3.01 2.02
N SER A 8 2.43 -2.61 2.67
CA SER A 8 3.08 -3.46 3.68
C SER A 8 2.13 -3.85 4.81
N LYS A 9 1.28 -2.92 5.28
CA LYS A 9 0.27 -3.20 6.32
C LYS A 9 -0.74 -4.26 5.89
N ILE A 10 -1.10 -4.31 4.61
CA ILE A 10 -1.96 -5.37 4.07
C ILE A 10 -1.26 -6.73 4.17
N PHE A 11 0.02 -6.81 3.78
CA PHE A 11 0.79 -8.06 3.87
C PHE A 11 1.02 -8.49 5.33
N GLU A 12 1.30 -7.57 6.24
CA GLU A 12 1.39 -7.84 7.69
C GLU A 12 0.08 -8.45 8.23
N LYS A 13 -1.08 -7.86 7.86
CA LYS A 13 -2.40 -8.39 8.24
C LYS A 13 -2.71 -9.76 7.63
N LYS A 14 -2.12 -10.07 6.48
CA LYS A 14 -2.17 -11.41 5.87
C LYS A 14 -1.19 -12.40 6.52
N GLY A 15 -0.39 -11.98 7.49
CA GLY A 15 0.56 -12.79 8.25
C GLY A 15 1.91 -12.99 7.57
N TYR A 16 2.30 -12.05 6.70
CA TYR A 16 3.65 -12.00 6.14
C TYR A 16 4.59 -11.20 7.05
N PHE A 17 5.83 -11.61 7.15
CA PHE A 17 6.92 -10.75 7.56
C PHE A 17 7.28 -9.84 6.38
N VAL A 18 7.49 -8.55 6.63
CA VAL A 18 7.65 -7.53 5.58
C VAL A 18 8.91 -6.70 5.79
N GLU A 19 9.65 -6.46 4.70
CA GLU A 19 10.74 -5.48 4.63
C GLU A 19 10.42 -4.48 3.51
N LEU A 20 10.58 -3.18 3.80
CA LEU A 20 10.38 -2.10 2.83
C LEU A 20 11.71 -1.68 2.21
N ASN A 21 11.66 -1.27 0.93
CA ASN A 21 12.78 -0.67 0.19
C ASN A 21 14.06 -1.51 0.31
N ARG A 22 13.91 -2.83 0.20
CA ARG A 22 15.03 -3.76 0.32
C ARG A 22 15.87 -3.76 -0.94
N GLU A 23 17.15 -3.40 -0.80
CA GLU A 23 18.13 -3.61 -1.86
C GLU A 23 18.54 -5.09 -1.94
N VAL A 24 18.52 -5.65 -3.13
CA VAL A 24 18.89 -7.03 -3.40
C VAL A 24 19.75 -7.14 -4.65
N GLU A 25 20.74 -8.03 -4.62
CA GLU A 25 21.52 -8.38 -5.79
C GLU A 25 20.74 -9.39 -6.65
N GLY A 26 20.39 -8.97 -7.87
CA GLY A 26 19.84 -9.85 -8.89
C GLY A 26 20.92 -10.73 -9.53
N GLN A 27 20.54 -11.49 -10.54
CA GLN A 27 21.49 -12.26 -11.34
C GLN A 27 22.41 -11.35 -12.16
N PHE A 28 21.91 -10.21 -12.59
CA PHE A 28 22.61 -9.28 -13.51
C PHE A 28 22.80 -7.89 -12.92
N VAL A 29 21.81 -7.36 -12.19
CA VAL A 29 21.84 -6.00 -11.61
C VAL A 29 21.20 -5.97 -10.23
N SER A 30 21.55 -4.96 -9.43
CA SER A 30 20.87 -4.70 -8.14
C SER A 30 19.49 -4.10 -8.36
N HIS A 31 18.55 -4.45 -7.46
CA HIS A 31 17.18 -3.93 -7.46
C HIS A 31 16.78 -3.46 -6.07
N GLU A 32 16.12 -2.33 -5.98
CA GLU A 32 15.35 -1.94 -4.81
C GLU A 32 13.94 -2.53 -4.94
N ILE A 33 13.52 -3.32 -3.95
CA ILE A 33 12.21 -3.97 -3.89
C ILE A 33 11.31 -3.17 -2.94
N ASP A 34 10.21 -2.62 -3.44
CA ASP A 34 9.30 -1.77 -2.67
C ASP A 34 8.81 -2.46 -1.41
N VAL A 35 8.33 -3.71 -1.55
CA VAL A 35 7.89 -4.54 -0.41
C VAL A 35 8.36 -5.98 -0.64
N SER A 36 9.23 -6.48 0.23
CA SER A 36 9.60 -7.89 0.33
C SER A 36 8.71 -8.57 1.35
N ALA A 37 7.89 -9.55 0.97
CA ALA A 37 6.95 -10.21 1.85
C ALA A 37 7.22 -11.71 1.96
N GLY A 38 7.52 -12.20 3.17
CA GLY A 38 7.86 -13.61 3.46
C GLY A 38 6.83 -14.29 4.34
N LYS A 39 6.39 -15.51 3.96
CA LYS A 39 5.50 -16.35 4.78
C LYS A 39 5.77 -17.82 4.53
N GLY A 40 6.35 -18.49 5.51
CA GLY A 40 6.79 -19.88 5.36
C GLY A 40 7.84 -20.02 4.27
N LYS A 41 7.52 -20.75 3.19
CA LYS A 41 8.39 -20.89 2.01
C LYS A 41 8.10 -19.87 0.91
N GLU A 42 7.11 -19.04 1.09
CA GLU A 42 6.72 -18.05 0.10
C GLU A 42 7.49 -16.74 0.32
N MET A 43 8.17 -16.28 -0.73
CA MET A 43 8.86 -15.01 -0.79
C MET A 43 8.33 -14.23 -1.97
N VAL A 44 7.63 -13.13 -1.70
CA VAL A 44 6.94 -12.31 -2.70
C VAL A 44 7.70 -11.00 -2.91
N MET A 45 8.12 -10.75 -4.15
CA MET A 45 8.55 -9.44 -4.61
C MET A 45 7.31 -8.62 -4.94
N VAL A 46 7.06 -7.54 -4.23
CA VAL A 46 5.91 -6.66 -4.47
C VAL A 46 6.38 -5.33 -5.01
N GLU A 47 5.87 -4.95 -6.16
CA GLU A 47 6.07 -3.64 -6.77
C GLU A 47 4.81 -2.81 -6.64
N CYS A 48 4.95 -1.57 -6.17
CA CYS A 48 3.85 -0.67 -5.85
C CYS A 48 3.77 0.47 -6.87
N LYS A 49 2.67 0.55 -7.62
CA LYS A 49 2.44 1.61 -8.61
C LYS A 49 1.29 2.52 -8.20
N TYR A 50 1.63 3.64 -7.55
CA TYR A 50 0.65 4.66 -7.18
C TYR A 50 0.38 5.64 -8.34
N HIS A 51 -0.89 5.89 -8.63
CA HIS A 51 -1.36 6.90 -9.58
C HIS A 51 -2.14 8.00 -8.84
N ARG A 52 -1.69 9.25 -8.96
CA ARG A 52 -2.43 10.42 -8.42
C ARG A 52 -3.78 10.61 -9.12
N ASN A 53 -3.83 10.32 -10.42
CA ASN A 53 -5.06 10.36 -11.19
C ASN A 53 -5.71 8.97 -11.14
N PRO A 54 -6.90 8.81 -10.50
CA PRO A 54 -7.58 7.52 -10.35
C PRO A 54 -8.10 6.94 -11.67
N TRP A 55 -8.17 7.74 -12.73
CA TRP A 55 -8.58 7.29 -14.07
C TRP A 55 -7.47 6.63 -14.86
N LEU A 56 -6.20 6.86 -14.47
CA LEU A 56 -5.06 6.21 -15.10
C LEU A 56 -4.95 4.76 -14.60
N GLY A 57 -4.95 3.80 -15.54
CA GLY A 57 -4.71 2.41 -15.23
C GLY A 57 -3.24 2.02 -15.44
N CYS A 58 -2.80 1.00 -14.72
CA CYS A 58 -1.52 0.35 -15.01
C CYS A 58 -1.54 -0.27 -16.40
N ASN A 59 -0.54 0.05 -17.20
CA ASN A 59 -0.38 -0.43 -18.57
C ASN A 59 0.53 -1.67 -18.65
N ILE A 60 0.57 -2.28 -19.83
CA ILE A 60 1.37 -3.49 -20.07
C ILE A 60 2.87 -3.29 -19.86
N GLN A 61 3.40 -2.09 -20.12
CA GLN A 61 4.83 -1.79 -19.94
C GLN A 61 5.25 -1.97 -18.49
N THR A 62 4.40 -1.54 -17.53
CA THR A 62 4.65 -1.73 -16.10
C THR A 62 4.72 -3.21 -15.74
N ALA A 63 3.77 -4.03 -16.23
CA ALA A 63 3.76 -5.47 -15.92
C ALA A 63 4.98 -6.20 -16.52
N LEU A 64 5.37 -5.85 -17.74
CA LEU A 64 6.57 -6.39 -18.39
C LEU A 64 7.84 -6.03 -17.62
N TYR A 65 7.98 -4.77 -17.19
CA TYR A 65 9.10 -4.30 -16.38
C TYR A 65 9.19 -5.04 -15.05
N VAL A 66 8.08 -5.15 -14.33
CA VAL A 66 8.03 -5.85 -13.04
C VAL A 66 8.39 -7.33 -13.20
N TYR A 67 7.87 -7.97 -14.23
CA TYR A 67 8.17 -9.38 -14.48
C TYR A 67 9.63 -9.61 -14.87
N ALA A 68 10.23 -8.72 -15.68
CA ALA A 68 11.66 -8.79 -16.01
C ALA A 68 12.54 -8.65 -14.76
N ARG A 69 12.21 -7.71 -13.84
CA ARG A 69 12.89 -7.59 -12.54
C ARG A 69 12.75 -8.85 -11.70
N PHE A 70 11.56 -9.44 -11.65
CA PHE A 70 11.33 -10.69 -10.94
C PHE A 70 12.22 -11.84 -11.46
N LEU A 71 12.37 -11.97 -12.78
CA LEU A 71 13.24 -12.99 -13.36
C LEU A 71 14.70 -12.83 -12.91
N ASP A 72 15.16 -11.61 -12.73
CA ASP A 72 16.52 -11.34 -12.27
C ASP A 72 16.73 -11.68 -10.78
N VAL A 73 15.68 -11.57 -9.95
CA VAL A 73 15.75 -11.85 -8.50
C VAL A 73 15.08 -13.18 -8.09
N GLN A 74 14.73 -14.05 -9.03
CA GLN A 74 14.01 -15.31 -8.77
C GLN A 74 14.74 -16.32 -7.86
N ARG A 75 16.02 -16.09 -7.57
CA ARG A 75 16.77 -16.86 -6.56
C ARG A 75 16.36 -16.50 -5.13
N LEU A 76 15.86 -15.29 -4.91
CA LEU A 76 15.46 -14.74 -3.61
C LEU A 76 13.94 -14.74 -3.43
N PHE A 77 13.22 -14.62 -4.52
CA PHE A 77 11.75 -14.55 -4.55
C PHE A 77 11.18 -15.63 -5.44
N ASN A 78 10.14 -16.31 -4.97
CA ASN A 78 9.45 -17.34 -5.75
C ASN A 78 8.07 -16.88 -6.28
N LYS A 79 7.66 -15.66 -5.92
CA LYS A 79 6.47 -14.97 -6.45
C LYS A 79 6.76 -13.50 -6.69
N ALA A 80 6.00 -12.91 -7.61
CA ALA A 80 5.97 -11.46 -7.80
C ALA A 80 4.53 -10.97 -7.82
N MET A 81 4.31 -9.74 -7.34
CA MET A 81 3.01 -9.09 -7.35
C MET A 81 3.15 -7.62 -7.73
N LEU A 82 2.27 -7.14 -8.62
CA LEU A 82 2.11 -5.74 -8.94
C LEU A 82 0.87 -5.19 -8.24
N VAL A 83 1.06 -4.17 -7.40
CA VAL A 83 -0.01 -3.53 -6.63
C VAL A 83 -0.23 -2.10 -7.13
N THR A 84 -1.50 -1.70 -7.32
CA THR A 84 -1.85 -0.34 -7.71
C THR A 84 -3.13 0.14 -7.03
N ASN A 85 -3.22 1.44 -6.77
CA ASN A 85 -4.43 2.10 -6.25
C ASN A 85 -5.50 2.33 -7.34
N THR A 86 -5.29 1.86 -8.57
CA THR A 86 -6.20 2.04 -9.70
C THR A 86 -6.55 0.71 -10.35
N LYS A 87 -6.88 0.70 -11.63
CA LYS A 87 -7.23 -0.48 -12.41
C LYS A 87 -6.06 -0.95 -13.28
N PHE A 88 -6.10 -2.19 -13.69
CA PHE A 88 -5.20 -2.76 -14.70
C PHE A 88 -5.85 -2.72 -16.09
N SER A 89 -5.04 -2.52 -17.13
CA SER A 89 -5.51 -2.73 -18.50
C SER A 89 -5.80 -4.22 -18.75
N THR A 90 -6.65 -4.52 -19.73
CA THR A 90 -6.95 -5.91 -20.12
C THR A 90 -5.69 -6.68 -20.54
N GLN A 91 -4.71 -5.99 -21.14
CA GLN A 91 -3.43 -6.59 -21.53
C GLN A 91 -2.62 -7.01 -20.30
N VAL A 92 -2.56 -6.17 -19.24
CA VAL A 92 -1.90 -6.51 -17.98
C VAL A 92 -2.53 -7.78 -17.39
N VAL A 93 -3.85 -7.82 -17.27
CA VAL A 93 -4.54 -8.98 -16.68
C VAL A 93 -4.25 -10.26 -17.47
N LYS A 94 -4.31 -10.22 -18.82
CA LYS A 94 -4.02 -11.37 -19.67
C LYS A 94 -2.56 -11.82 -19.54
N TYR A 95 -1.62 -10.89 -19.58
CA TYR A 95 -0.19 -11.18 -19.48
C TYR A 95 0.14 -11.78 -18.12
N SER A 96 -0.28 -11.11 -17.05
CA SER A 96 0.00 -11.54 -15.67
C SER A 96 -0.53 -12.94 -15.38
N LYS A 97 -1.74 -13.26 -15.88
CA LYS A 97 -2.28 -14.62 -15.81
C LYS A 97 -1.40 -15.64 -16.53
N GLY A 98 -0.84 -15.27 -17.68
CA GLY A 98 0.03 -16.16 -18.49
C GLY A 98 1.35 -16.47 -17.82
N VAL A 99 1.96 -15.49 -17.14
CA VAL A 99 3.31 -15.62 -16.54
C VAL A 99 3.28 -15.86 -15.02
N GLY A 100 2.12 -15.88 -14.39
CA GLY A 100 1.99 -16.08 -12.95
C GLY A 100 2.33 -14.84 -12.12
N LEU A 101 2.31 -13.64 -12.72
CA LEU A 101 2.46 -12.39 -11.97
C LEU A 101 1.18 -12.07 -11.18
N GLY A 102 1.27 -11.97 -9.86
CA GLY A 102 0.16 -11.56 -9.01
C GLY A 102 -0.26 -10.11 -9.28
N LEU A 103 -1.54 -9.83 -9.13
CA LEU A 103 -2.10 -8.49 -9.27
C LEU A 103 -2.96 -8.13 -8.05
N MET A 104 -2.83 -6.87 -7.56
CA MET A 104 -3.74 -6.29 -6.59
C MET A 104 -4.02 -4.85 -7.02
N GLY A 105 -5.14 -4.62 -7.69
CA GLY A 105 -5.65 -3.31 -8.06
C GLY A 105 -6.82 -2.91 -7.18
N TRP A 106 -7.40 -1.72 -7.41
CA TRP A 106 -8.50 -1.20 -6.59
C TRP A 106 -9.62 -2.24 -6.41
N GLN A 107 -10.15 -2.81 -7.50
CA GLN A 107 -11.22 -3.81 -7.49
C GLN A 107 -10.83 -5.13 -8.19
N CYS A 108 -9.55 -5.38 -8.37
CA CYS A 108 -9.05 -6.54 -9.08
C CYS A 108 -7.87 -7.18 -8.32
N PRO A 109 -7.85 -8.50 -8.12
CA PRO A 109 -8.91 -9.46 -8.41
C PRO A 109 -10.07 -9.35 -7.42
N GLY A 110 -11.26 -9.81 -7.80
CA GLY A 110 -12.39 -9.91 -6.86
C GLY A 110 -12.02 -10.83 -5.68
N GLY A 111 -12.29 -10.39 -4.45
CA GLY A 111 -12.01 -11.15 -3.22
C GLY A 111 -10.57 -11.02 -2.65
N ASP A 112 -9.65 -10.41 -3.38
CA ASP A 112 -8.31 -10.03 -2.87
C ASP A 112 -7.80 -8.71 -3.49
N SER A 113 -8.71 -7.81 -3.84
CA SER A 113 -8.41 -6.47 -4.32
C SER A 113 -7.94 -5.55 -3.20
N LEU A 114 -7.41 -4.38 -3.57
CA LEU A 114 -7.00 -3.36 -2.61
C LEU A 114 -8.19 -2.92 -1.73
N GLU A 115 -9.32 -2.59 -2.35
CA GLU A 115 -10.59 -2.24 -1.69
C GLU A 115 -11.04 -3.33 -0.71
N PHE A 116 -11.07 -4.60 -1.17
CA PHE A 116 -11.45 -5.72 -0.32
C PHE A 116 -10.56 -5.87 0.91
N ASN A 117 -9.24 -5.70 0.76
CA ASN A 117 -8.30 -5.81 1.88
C ASN A 117 -8.40 -4.62 2.85
N ILE A 118 -8.68 -3.42 2.34
CA ILE A 118 -8.96 -2.23 3.17
C ILE A 118 -10.16 -2.50 4.07
N GLU A 119 -11.27 -2.93 3.50
CA GLU A 119 -12.50 -3.23 4.24
C GLU A 119 -12.31 -4.38 5.22
N ARG A 120 -11.75 -5.49 4.76
CA ARG A 120 -11.53 -6.70 5.57
C ARG A 120 -10.68 -6.45 6.81
N PHE A 121 -9.63 -5.66 6.67
CA PHE A 121 -8.65 -5.41 7.74
C PHE A 121 -8.82 -4.04 8.40
N ARG A 122 -9.83 -3.26 7.98
CA ARG A 122 -10.08 -1.88 8.44
C ARG A 122 -8.86 -0.96 8.32
N LEU A 123 -8.12 -1.11 7.22
CA LEU A 123 -6.92 -0.34 6.90
C LEU A 123 -7.27 0.98 6.20
N TYR A 124 -8.12 1.78 6.82
CA TYR A 124 -8.56 3.06 6.25
C TYR A 124 -7.43 4.09 6.32
N PRO A 125 -6.95 4.61 5.16
CA PRO A 125 -5.91 5.63 5.18
C PRO A 125 -6.46 6.97 5.68
N VAL A 126 -5.61 7.79 6.30
CA VAL A 126 -6.01 9.13 6.81
C VAL A 126 -6.56 10.04 5.70
N THR A 127 -6.21 9.77 4.44
CA THR A 127 -6.70 10.50 3.26
C THR A 127 -8.20 10.30 2.99
N ILE A 128 -8.86 9.33 3.62
CA ILE A 128 -10.33 9.17 3.54
C ILE A 128 -11.06 10.27 4.31
N LEU A 129 -10.38 10.96 5.22
CA LEU A 129 -10.91 12.11 5.94
C LEU A 129 -10.89 13.35 5.01
N TYR A 130 -11.74 13.35 3.99
CA TYR A 130 -11.82 14.38 2.95
C TYR A 130 -11.99 15.82 3.45
N GLN A 131 -12.40 16.00 4.71
CA GLN A 131 -12.51 17.31 5.36
C GLN A 131 -11.17 17.84 5.91
N LEU A 132 -10.11 17.05 5.88
CA LEU A 132 -8.80 17.50 6.31
C LEU A 132 -8.13 18.31 5.20
N PRO A 133 -7.65 19.54 5.51
CA PRO A 133 -6.78 20.26 4.60
C PRO A 133 -5.55 19.46 4.23
N GLN A 134 -5.06 19.57 2.99
CA GLN A 134 -3.87 18.86 2.51
C GLN A 134 -2.68 19.03 3.47
N ARG A 135 -2.47 20.24 4.00
CA ARG A 135 -1.43 20.53 5.00
C ARG A 135 -1.48 19.62 6.23
N ILE A 136 -2.68 19.23 6.68
CA ILE A 136 -2.84 18.35 7.85
C ILE A 136 -2.58 16.90 7.44
N ILE A 137 -3.02 16.49 6.26
CA ILE A 137 -2.67 15.18 5.70
C ILE A 137 -1.15 15.05 5.58
N ASP A 138 -0.47 16.05 5.01
CA ASP A 138 0.99 16.04 4.87
C ASP A 138 1.68 15.89 6.25
N LYS A 139 1.22 16.61 7.27
CA LYS A 139 1.71 16.45 8.64
C LYS A 139 1.45 15.07 9.24
N CYS A 140 0.29 14.47 8.98
CA CYS A 140 0.04 13.09 9.39
C CYS A 140 1.10 12.15 8.77
N LEU A 141 1.33 12.28 7.48
CA LEU A 141 2.26 11.44 6.74
C LEU A 141 3.72 11.66 7.16
N GLU A 142 4.12 12.91 7.44
CA GLU A 142 5.44 13.26 8.00
C GLU A 142 5.68 12.62 9.38
N ASN A 143 4.62 12.45 10.16
CA ASN A 143 4.64 11.81 11.48
C ASN A 143 4.26 10.32 11.43
N GLU A 144 4.33 9.69 10.26
CA GLU A 144 4.04 8.27 10.04
C GLU A 144 2.59 7.84 10.39
N ILE A 145 1.68 8.78 10.55
CA ILE A 145 0.25 8.53 10.73
C ILE A 145 -0.36 8.26 9.34
N ILE A 146 -0.43 7.01 8.94
CA ILE A 146 -0.89 6.59 7.61
C ILE A 146 -2.34 6.13 7.65
N LEU A 147 -2.72 5.42 8.72
CA LEU A 147 -4.05 4.83 8.92
C LEU A 147 -4.85 5.61 9.96
N LEU A 148 -6.18 5.49 9.88
CA LEU A 148 -7.06 5.99 10.95
C LEU A 148 -6.78 5.33 12.29
N SER A 149 -6.38 4.06 12.30
CA SER A 149 -5.97 3.35 13.51
C SER A 149 -4.73 3.95 14.16
N ASP A 150 -3.76 4.42 13.34
CA ASP A 150 -2.58 5.12 13.87
C ASP A 150 -3.02 6.42 14.53
N MET A 151 -3.88 7.19 13.85
CA MET A 151 -4.43 8.45 14.37
C MET A 151 -5.24 8.24 15.66
N ALA A 152 -6.06 7.20 15.72
CA ALA A 152 -6.89 6.88 16.88
C ALA A 152 -6.08 6.45 18.12
N SER A 153 -4.79 6.16 17.99
CA SER A 153 -3.90 5.84 19.12
C SER A 153 -3.46 7.08 19.91
N PHE A 154 -3.66 8.29 19.37
CA PHE A 154 -3.31 9.55 20.03
C PHE A 154 -4.48 10.10 20.87
N SER A 155 -4.16 10.79 21.96
CA SER A 155 -5.12 11.67 22.63
C SER A 155 -5.37 12.94 21.82
N ALA A 156 -6.45 13.64 22.12
CA ALA A 156 -6.78 14.91 21.45
C ALA A 156 -5.71 15.98 21.69
N GLU A 157 -5.06 15.98 22.85
CA GLU A 157 -3.97 16.87 23.22
C GLU A 157 -2.71 16.60 22.37
N GLU A 158 -2.31 15.34 22.28
CA GLU A 158 -1.15 14.92 21.50
C GLU A 158 -1.35 15.22 20.02
N LEU A 159 -2.52 14.86 19.46
CA LEU A 159 -2.85 15.12 18.06
C LEU A 159 -2.94 16.62 17.77
N SER A 160 -3.48 17.42 18.69
CA SER A 160 -3.52 18.88 18.61
C SER A 160 -2.10 19.47 18.48
N SER A 161 -1.21 19.04 19.37
CA SER A 161 0.19 19.48 19.39
C SER A 161 0.93 19.08 18.12
N LEU A 162 0.81 17.81 17.74
CA LEU A 162 1.53 17.22 16.60
C LEU A 162 1.13 17.85 15.27
N LEU A 163 -0.16 18.02 15.04
CA LEU A 163 -0.69 18.54 13.77
C LEU A 163 -0.85 20.07 13.76
N GLY A 164 -0.67 20.75 14.91
CA GLY A 164 -0.89 22.19 15.04
C GLY A 164 -2.37 22.58 14.86
N LEU A 165 -3.26 21.82 15.49
CA LEU A 165 -4.70 22.01 15.48
C LEU A 165 -5.18 22.58 16.84
N SER A 166 -6.39 23.16 16.88
CA SER A 166 -7.04 23.37 18.17
C SER A 166 -7.46 22.03 18.81
N LYS A 167 -7.50 21.96 20.13
CA LYS A 167 -7.94 20.75 20.86
C LYS A 167 -9.32 20.27 20.42
N GLY A 168 -10.29 21.21 20.24
CA GLY A 168 -11.62 20.89 19.76
C GLY A 168 -11.61 20.24 18.36
N ARG A 169 -10.78 20.76 17.44
CA ARG A 169 -10.66 20.20 16.09
C ARG A 169 -10.00 18.82 16.10
N ALA A 170 -8.98 18.61 16.93
CA ALA A 170 -8.36 17.29 17.11
C ALA A 170 -9.39 16.27 17.66
N GLN A 171 -10.23 16.67 18.59
CA GLN A 171 -11.29 15.82 19.17
C GLN A 171 -12.34 15.43 18.13
N GLU A 172 -12.80 16.37 17.28
CA GLU A 172 -13.73 16.09 16.16
C GLU A 172 -13.13 15.07 15.18
N ILE A 173 -11.87 15.25 14.81
CA ILE A 173 -11.17 14.33 13.90
C ILE A 173 -11.08 12.92 14.50
N LEU A 174 -10.70 12.81 15.79
CA LEU A 174 -10.63 11.52 16.48
C LEU A 174 -12.00 10.84 16.60
N GLN A 175 -13.06 11.59 16.88
CA GLN A 175 -14.42 11.05 16.89
C GLN A 175 -14.81 10.49 15.54
N HIS A 176 -14.51 11.22 14.44
CA HIS A 176 -14.81 10.77 13.09
C HIS A 176 -13.96 9.53 12.70
N ALA A 177 -12.67 9.54 13.04
CA ALA A 177 -11.80 8.38 12.81
C ALA A 177 -12.31 7.12 13.55
N ASN A 178 -12.67 7.26 14.83
CA ASN A 178 -13.22 6.17 15.63
C ASN A 178 -14.57 5.66 15.10
N PHE A 179 -15.41 6.56 14.61
CA PHE A 179 -16.68 6.18 13.96
C PHE A 179 -16.46 5.32 12.71
N LEU A 180 -15.46 5.67 11.89
CA LEU A 180 -15.13 4.88 10.69
C LEU A 180 -14.47 3.54 11.01
N LEU A 181 -13.84 3.43 12.18
CA LEU A 181 -13.21 2.19 12.66
C LEU A 181 -14.19 1.25 13.39
N SER A 182 -15.35 1.76 13.82
CA SER A 182 -16.38 0.93 14.50
C SER A 182 -17.14 0.07 13.52
#